data_d1a8ac1a2facfabe74fe4b823cd7dbf3
#
_entry.id   d1a8ac1a2facfabe74fe4b823cd7dbf3
#
_cell.length_a   1.000
_cell.length_b   1.000
_cell.length_c   1.000
_cell.angle_alpha   90.00
_cell.angle_beta   90.00
_cell.angle_gamma   90.00
#
_symmetry.space_group_name_H-M   'P 1'
#
loop_
_entity.id
_entity.type
_entity.pdbx_description
1 polymer ?
#
loop_
_entity_poly.entity_id
_entity_poly.type
_entity_poly.pdbx_seq_one_letter_code
_entity_poly.pdbx_strand_id
1 'polypeptide(L)'
;MTDPKPRIAIIPGDPSGIGPELIARLLNEDGVRTAAEILLIGDAHVWQQGAEQAGLPLDLIETGETEIGSQEGLAWLPMQTITPDDVRIAEVTQAGGRCSLRCLDKALDLALANKVDGVLFGPFNKAALTSAGLDAEDEHRYMARYIGFDGYHSEINVLGDLMTTRVTSHIGLRDVAERITTEAVEKAIGLAEDTLKRAGNTRPHIAVAALNPHAGDNGKFGREEIDVLQPAIDAARARQARAAGAHGVAVIGALWRQPDPLHAARELLDSVT
;
A
#
# COMPACT_ATOMS: atom_id res chain seq x y z
N MET A 1 -28.69 8.86 0.77
CA MET A 1 -27.76 9.29 1.82
C MET A 1 -26.39 9.17 1.18
N THR A 2 -25.62 10.25 1.08
CA THR A 2 -24.23 10.18 0.61
C THR A 2 -23.42 9.45 1.67
N ASP A 3 -22.62 8.48 1.24
CA ASP A 3 -21.68 7.83 2.16
C ASP A 3 -20.78 8.88 2.84
N PRO A 4 -20.43 8.69 4.11
CA PRO A 4 -19.54 9.62 4.80
C PRO A 4 -18.21 9.70 4.05
N LYS A 5 -17.64 10.91 3.95
CA LYS A 5 -16.33 11.09 3.32
C LYS A 5 -15.25 10.36 4.12
N PRO A 6 -14.26 9.74 3.45
CA PRO A 6 -13.13 9.14 4.15
C PRO A 6 -12.30 10.24 4.85
N ARG A 7 -11.81 9.94 6.04
CA ARG A 7 -10.92 10.80 6.84
C ARG A 7 -9.48 10.43 6.54
N ILE A 8 -8.72 11.35 5.99
CA ILE A 8 -7.35 11.09 5.54
C ILE A 8 -6.36 11.96 6.34
N ALA A 9 -5.46 11.31 7.08
CA ALA A 9 -4.31 11.99 7.66
C ALA A 9 -3.24 12.20 6.58
N ILE A 10 -2.70 13.41 6.48
CA ILE A 10 -1.64 13.75 5.54
C ILE A 10 -0.42 14.26 6.33
N ILE A 11 0.74 13.66 6.06
CA ILE A 11 2.01 14.06 6.65
C ILE A 11 2.99 14.55 5.58
N PRO A 12 3.91 15.47 5.89
CA PRO A 12 4.73 16.13 4.88
C PRO A 12 5.76 15.22 4.18
N GLY A 13 6.07 14.05 4.76
CA GLY A 13 7.24 13.27 4.37
C GLY A 13 8.51 13.88 4.89
N ASP A 14 9.57 13.94 4.07
CA ASP A 14 10.80 14.66 4.43
C ASP A 14 10.57 16.18 4.42
N PRO A 15 10.69 16.89 5.56
CA PRO A 15 10.48 18.34 5.60
C PRO A 15 11.48 19.13 4.77
N SER A 16 12.65 18.55 4.46
CA SER A 16 13.70 19.15 3.61
C SER A 16 13.54 18.81 2.11
N GLY A 17 12.54 17.99 1.77
CA GLY A 17 12.27 17.51 0.42
C GLY A 17 11.10 18.24 -0.27
N ILE A 18 10.62 17.63 -1.35
CA ILE A 18 9.53 18.17 -2.18
C ILE A 18 8.14 17.93 -1.54
N GLY A 19 8.04 17.06 -0.52
CA GLY A 19 6.77 16.63 0.05
C GLY A 19 5.83 17.76 0.47
N PRO A 20 6.26 18.74 1.27
CA PRO A 20 5.41 19.86 1.71
C PRO A 20 4.85 20.67 0.53
N GLU A 21 5.68 20.98 -0.48
CA GLU A 21 5.24 21.68 -1.70
C GLU A 21 4.23 20.85 -2.51
N LEU A 22 4.53 19.55 -2.70
CA LEU A 22 3.67 18.64 -3.46
C LEU A 22 2.28 18.54 -2.83
N ILE A 23 2.21 18.44 -1.50
CA ILE A 23 0.94 18.36 -0.78
C ILE A 23 0.20 19.70 -0.85
N ALA A 24 0.89 20.83 -0.75
CA ALA A 24 0.25 22.13 -0.93
C ALA A 24 -0.38 22.26 -2.32
N ARG A 25 0.28 21.78 -3.37
CA ARG A 25 -0.29 21.73 -4.73
C ARG A 25 -1.49 20.79 -4.80
N LEU A 26 -1.38 19.57 -4.27
CA LEU A 26 -2.47 18.59 -4.23
C LEU A 26 -3.72 19.18 -3.56
N LEU A 27 -3.55 19.84 -2.43
CA LEU A 27 -4.68 20.42 -1.67
C LEU A 27 -5.35 21.61 -2.38
N ASN A 28 -4.74 22.17 -3.39
CA ASN A 28 -5.31 23.22 -4.23
C ASN A 28 -5.89 22.69 -5.56
N GLU A 29 -5.78 21.40 -5.83
CA GLU A 29 -6.45 20.76 -6.97
C GLU A 29 -7.96 20.64 -6.74
N ASP A 30 -8.73 20.87 -7.83
CA ASP A 30 -10.17 20.77 -7.80
C ASP A 30 -10.64 19.38 -7.36
N GLY A 31 -11.57 19.37 -6.42
CA GLY A 31 -12.19 18.12 -5.94
C GLY A 31 -11.46 17.42 -4.79
N VAL A 32 -10.17 17.67 -4.55
CA VAL A 32 -9.41 16.97 -3.47
C VAL A 32 -10.03 17.22 -2.10
N ARG A 33 -10.27 18.49 -1.74
CA ARG A 33 -10.89 18.87 -0.44
C ARG A 33 -12.35 18.43 -0.32
N THR A 34 -12.99 18.10 -1.42
CA THR A 34 -14.39 17.62 -1.41
C THR A 34 -14.48 16.10 -1.38
N ALA A 35 -13.43 15.40 -1.78
CA ALA A 35 -13.38 13.94 -1.81
C ALA A 35 -13.17 13.31 -0.44
N ALA A 36 -12.50 14.00 0.49
CA ALA A 36 -12.15 13.49 1.82
C ALA A 36 -12.20 14.58 2.88
N GLU A 37 -12.34 14.18 4.15
CA GLU A 37 -12.03 15.01 5.31
C GLU A 37 -10.53 14.88 5.58
N ILE A 38 -9.81 16.01 5.50
CA ILE A 38 -8.35 16.02 5.51
C ILE A 38 -7.85 16.54 6.85
N LEU A 39 -6.92 15.80 7.46
CA LEU A 39 -6.16 16.21 8.64
C LEU A 39 -4.68 16.32 8.28
N LEU A 40 -4.12 17.51 8.30
CA LEU A 40 -2.67 17.71 8.18
C LEU A 40 -2.00 17.47 9.53
N ILE A 41 -0.91 16.71 9.56
CA ILE A 41 -0.13 16.45 10.77
C ILE A 41 1.30 16.93 10.53
N GLY A 42 1.82 17.75 11.43
CA GLY A 42 3.21 18.21 11.34
C GLY A 42 3.39 19.63 11.90
N ASP A 43 4.60 20.14 11.74
CA ASP A 43 4.99 21.47 12.20
C ASP A 43 4.48 22.57 11.27
N ALA A 44 3.89 23.63 11.80
CA ALA A 44 3.30 24.72 11.02
C ALA A 44 4.25 25.32 9.99
N HIS A 45 5.51 25.57 10.39
CA HIS A 45 6.51 26.17 9.51
C HIS A 45 6.88 25.27 8.31
N VAL A 46 6.79 23.94 8.46
CA VAL A 46 7.01 22.99 7.35
C VAL A 46 5.90 23.10 6.32
N TRP A 47 4.64 23.21 6.75
CA TRP A 47 3.49 23.39 5.88
C TRP A 47 3.50 24.78 5.21
N GLN A 48 3.84 25.83 5.98
CA GLN A 48 3.96 27.20 5.47
C GLN A 48 5.05 27.30 4.40
N GLN A 49 6.22 26.71 4.64
CA GLN A 49 7.29 26.65 3.66
C GLN A 49 6.86 25.94 2.36
N GLY A 50 6.16 24.80 2.46
CA GLY A 50 5.62 24.11 1.29
C GLY A 50 4.63 24.95 0.51
N ALA A 51 3.73 25.67 1.20
CA ALA A 51 2.77 26.60 0.64
C ALA A 51 3.44 27.77 -0.09
N GLU A 52 4.49 28.36 0.52
CA GLU A 52 5.30 29.42 -0.07
C GLU A 52 6.01 28.96 -1.35
N GLN A 53 6.62 27.77 -1.32
CA GLN A 53 7.29 27.18 -2.49
C GLN A 53 6.30 26.87 -3.63
N ALA A 54 5.10 26.43 -3.29
CA ALA A 54 4.02 26.20 -4.26
C ALA A 54 3.43 27.51 -4.81
N GLY A 55 3.58 28.62 -4.08
CA GLY A 55 2.86 29.88 -4.35
C GLY A 55 1.35 29.77 -4.08
N LEU A 56 0.93 28.84 -3.21
CA LEU A 56 -0.46 28.49 -2.93
C LEU A 56 -0.69 28.53 -1.41
N PRO A 57 -1.61 29.36 -0.90
CA PRO A 57 -1.84 29.47 0.53
C PRO A 57 -2.52 28.19 1.09
N LEU A 58 -2.18 27.84 2.33
CA LEU A 58 -2.86 26.84 3.11
C LEU A 58 -3.48 27.49 4.35
N ASP A 59 -4.81 27.57 4.38
CA ASP A 59 -5.55 28.06 5.53
C ASP A 59 -5.68 26.95 6.56
N LEU A 60 -4.69 26.84 7.46
CA LEU A 60 -4.63 25.82 8.49
C LEU A 60 -5.49 26.22 9.69
N ILE A 61 -6.38 25.33 10.09
CA ILE A 61 -7.18 25.45 11.30
C ILE A 61 -6.65 24.44 12.33
N GLU A 62 -6.05 24.96 13.39
CA GLU A 62 -5.55 24.10 14.47
C GLU A 62 -6.69 23.29 15.09
N THR A 63 -6.48 21.99 15.25
CA THR A 63 -7.47 21.08 15.78
C THR A 63 -6.84 20.06 16.75
N GLY A 64 -7.64 19.53 17.64
CA GLY A 64 -7.30 18.38 18.46
C GLY A 64 -7.58 17.04 17.76
N GLU A 65 -7.10 15.95 18.32
CA GLU A 65 -7.29 14.59 17.80
C GLU A 65 -8.77 14.14 17.71
N THR A 66 -9.66 14.80 18.44
CA THR A 66 -11.10 14.46 18.54
C THR A 66 -11.98 15.26 17.60
N GLU A 67 -11.45 16.28 16.96
CA GLU A 67 -12.21 17.26 16.18
C GLU A 67 -11.99 17.10 14.66
N ILE A 68 -11.46 15.97 14.24
CA ILE A 68 -11.19 15.68 12.84
C ILE A 68 -12.50 15.65 12.05
N GLY A 69 -12.57 16.43 10.96
CA GLY A 69 -13.73 16.48 10.07
C GLY A 69 -14.85 17.45 10.50
N SER A 70 -14.72 18.16 11.62
CA SER A 70 -15.73 19.10 12.11
C SER A 70 -15.54 20.56 11.65
N GLN A 71 -14.51 20.86 10.88
CA GLN A 71 -14.04 22.22 10.59
C GLN A 71 -14.33 22.66 9.14
N GLU A 72 -14.68 23.93 8.98
CA GLU A 72 -14.61 24.59 7.66
C GLU A 72 -13.15 24.97 7.39
N GLY A 73 -12.49 24.27 6.46
CA GLY A 73 -11.10 24.49 6.09
C GLY A 73 -10.20 23.27 6.31
N LEU A 74 -8.88 23.47 6.25
CA LEU A 74 -7.90 22.41 6.44
C LEU A 74 -7.59 22.19 7.92
N ALA A 75 -8.14 21.16 8.51
CA ALA A 75 -7.81 20.76 9.87
C ALA A 75 -6.29 20.43 9.98
N TRP A 76 -5.64 20.95 10.99
CA TRP A 76 -4.22 20.76 11.22
C TRP A 76 -3.94 20.38 12.68
N LEU A 77 -3.29 19.23 12.87
CA LEU A 77 -2.80 18.76 14.16
C LEU A 77 -1.34 19.20 14.33
N PRO A 78 -1.06 20.16 15.24
CA PRO A 78 0.29 20.67 15.44
C PRO A 78 1.22 19.60 16.03
N MET A 79 2.44 19.56 15.48
CA MET A 79 3.54 18.78 16.01
C MET A 79 4.69 19.70 16.36
N GLN A 80 5.61 19.20 17.19
CA GLN A 80 6.86 19.87 17.54
C GLN A 80 8.00 18.86 17.33
N THR A 81 8.28 18.58 16.05
CA THR A 81 9.20 17.51 15.66
C THR A 81 10.52 18.02 15.11
N ILE A 82 10.53 19.25 14.55
CA ILE A 82 11.70 19.89 13.95
C ILE A 82 11.64 21.40 14.16
N THR A 83 12.79 22.06 14.31
CA THR A 83 12.86 23.53 14.35
C THR A 83 13.06 24.11 12.95
N PRO A 84 12.68 25.38 12.68
CA PRO A 84 12.95 26.01 11.40
C PRO A 84 14.42 25.97 10.98
N ASP A 85 15.33 26.13 11.91
CA ASP A 85 16.78 26.12 11.66
C ASP A 85 17.33 24.74 11.28
N ASP A 86 16.63 23.67 11.63
CA ASP A 86 16.98 22.29 11.29
C ASP A 86 16.43 21.84 9.94
N VAL A 87 15.49 22.58 9.33
CA VAL A 87 14.97 22.31 7.99
C VAL A 87 15.96 22.84 6.94
N ARG A 88 16.67 21.92 6.30
CA ARG A 88 17.68 22.25 5.28
C ARG A 88 17.26 21.68 3.94
N ILE A 89 16.78 22.56 3.08
CA ILE A 89 16.25 22.17 1.76
C ILE A 89 17.29 21.40 0.95
N ALA A 90 16.87 20.26 0.39
CA ALA A 90 17.66 19.35 -0.43
C ALA A 90 18.86 18.70 0.32
N GLU A 91 18.90 18.76 1.65
CA GLU A 91 19.91 18.09 2.44
C GLU A 91 19.32 16.90 3.21
N VAL A 92 20.09 15.83 3.30
CA VAL A 92 19.78 14.67 4.14
C VAL A 92 20.15 14.99 5.58
N THR A 93 19.16 15.08 6.47
CA THR A 93 19.41 15.38 7.88
C THR A 93 18.74 14.34 8.79
N GLN A 94 19.38 14.04 9.91
CA GLN A 94 18.78 13.19 10.93
C GLN A 94 17.55 13.84 11.56
N ALA A 95 17.55 15.18 11.70
CA ALA A 95 16.40 15.92 12.21
C ALA A 95 15.18 15.75 11.29
N GLY A 96 15.34 15.87 9.96
CA GLY A 96 14.30 15.58 8.97
C GLY A 96 13.77 14.16 9.03
N GLY A 97 14.67 13.19 9.18
CA GLY A 97 14.30 11.79 9.37
C GLY A 97 13.47 11.57 10.64
N ARG A 98 13.87 12.16 11.78
CA ARG A 98 13.08 12.10 13.03
C ARG A 98 11.72 12.78 12.90
N CYS A 99 11.65 13.92 12.23
CA CYS A 99 10.39 14.60 11.94
C CYS A 99 9.44 13.67 11.16
N SER A 100 9.94 13.08 10.07
CA SER A 100 9.17 12.15 9.22
C SER A 100 8.64 10.97 10.03
N LEU A 101 9.46 10.30 10.83
CA LEU A 101 9.04 9.17 11.66
C LEU A 101 7.99 9.57 12.70
N ARG A 102 8.19 10.68 13.42
CA ARG A 102 7.24 11.12 14.43
C ARG A 102 5.88 11.51 13.86
N CYS A 103 5.87 12.15 12.70
CA CYS A 103 4.61 12.43 11.98
C CYS A 103 3.93 11.14 11.50
N LEU A 104 4.72 10.17 11.01
CA LEU A 104 4.19 8.87 10.58
C LEU A 104 3.61 8.10 11.77
N ASP A 105 4.33 8.01 12.89
CA ASP A 105 3.86 7.35 14.10
C ASP A 105 2.52 7.94 14.58
N LYS A 106 2.42 9.27 14.63
CA LYS A 106 1.19 9.95 15.00
C LYS A 106 0.03 9.62 14.04
N ALA A 107 0.28 9.58 12.73
CA ALA A 107 -0.74 9.22 11.76
C ALA A 107 -1.20 7.76 11.92
N LEU A 108 -0.26 6.84 12.20
CA LEU A 108 -0.56 5.42 12.47
C LEU A 108 -1.34 5.25 13.78
N ASP A 109 -1.00 5.98 14.84
CA ASP A 109 -1.77 5.99 16.10
C ASP A 109 -3.23 6.41 15.88
N LEU A 110 -3.45 7.45 15.07
CA LEU A 110 -4.80 7.91 14.74
C LEU A 110 -5.55 6.87 13.90
N ALA A 111 -4.88 6.18 13.00
CA ALA A 111 -5.48 5.10 12.21
C ALA A 111 -5.86 3.90 13.10
N LEU A 112 -4.98 3.47 14.01
CA LEU A 112 -5.27 2.42 15.00
C LEU A 112 -6.43 2.79 15.93
N ALA A 113 -6.55 4.07 16.28
CA ALA A 113 -7.66 4.59 17.08
C ALA A 113 -8.94 4.81 16.26
N ASN A 114 -8.98 4.44 14.98
CA ASN A 114 -10.10 4.67 14.06
C ASN A 114 -10.52 6.16 13.96
N LYS A 115 -9.58 7.07 14.15
CA LYS A 115 -9.79 8.52 13.96
C LYS A 115 -9.65 8.94 12.50
N VAL A 116 -8.84 8.22 11.73
CA VAL A 116 -8.67 8.38 10.29
C VAL A 116 -8.82 7.03 9.59
N ASP A 117 -9.22 7.05 8.33
CA ASP A 117 -9.50 5.88 7.52
C ASP A 117 -8.31 5.54 6.60
N GLY A 118 -7.38 6.51 6.43
CA GLY A 118 -6.17 6.33 5.64
C GLY A 118 -5.09 7.35 6.01
N VAL A 119 -3.85 7.01 5.64
CA VAL A 119 -2.68 7.87 5.80
C VAL A 119 -2.05 8.10 4.42
N LEU A 120 -1.87 9.38 4.07
CA LEU A 120 -1.15 9.82 2.88
C LEU A 120 0.11 10.56 3.33
N PHE A 121 1.21 10.32 2.66
CA PHE A 121 2.48 10.95 3.00
C PHE A 121 3.21 11.48 1.77
N GLY A 122 3.90 12.61 1.97
CA GLY A 122 4.88 13.09 1.00
C GLY A 122 6.07 12.15 0.92
N PRO A 123 6.90 12.26 -0.12
CA PRO A 123 8.07 11.42 -0.29
C PRO A 123 9.01 11.46 0.92
N PHE A 124 9.42 10.28 1.37
CA PHE A 124 10.44 10.14 2.41
C PHE A 124 11.85 10.11 1.82
N ASN A 125 12.83 10.49 2.64
CA ASN A 125 14.24 10.31 2.33
C ASN A 125 14.78 9.10 3.10
N LYS A 126 15.08 8.00 2.40
CA LYS A 126 15.51 6.74 3.04
C LYS A 126 16.79 6.92 3.88
N ALA A 127 17.75 7.71 3.40
CA ALA A 127 18.98 7.96 4.15
C ALA A 127 18.70 8.76 5.44
N ALA A 128 17.80 9.75 5.39
CA ALA A 128 17.36 10.49 6.57
C ALA A 128 16.63 9.58 7.56
N LEU A 129 15.70 8.73 7.11
CA LEU A 129 14.99 7.77 7.96
C LEU A 129 15.97 6.80 8.64
N THR A 130 16.92 6.22 7.90
CA THR A 130 17.94 5.32 8.43
C THR A 130 18.79 6.04 9.48
N SER A 131 19.22 7.28 9.21
CA SER A 131 20.01 8.08 10.18
C SER A 131 19.22 8.43 11.44
N ALA A 132 17.90 8.48 11.34
CA ALA A 132 16.98 8.72 12.45
C ALA A 132 16.63 7.46 13.25
N GLY A 133 17.12 6.30 12.83
CA GLY A 133 16.92 5.02 13.52
C GLY A 133 15.79 4.16 12.98
N LEU A 134 15.38 4.36 11.72
CA LEU A 134 14.47 3.41 11.05
C LEU A 134 15.11 2.03 11.04
N ASP A 135 14.58 1.12 11.84
CA ASP A 135 14.98 -0.28 11.93
C ASP A 135 14.07 -1.17 11.08
N ALA A 136 14.05 -0.90 9.78
CA ALA A 136 13.32 -1.69 8.79
C ALA A 136 13.97 -1.50 7.41
N GLU A 137 13.76 -2.44 6.50
CA GLU A 137 14.27 -2.33 5.13
C GLU A 137 13.64 -1.15 4.35
N ASP A 138 12.36 -0.85 4.70
CA ASP A 138 11.61 0.26 4.13
C ASP A 138 10.50 0.73 5.09
N GLU A 139 9.87 1.86 4.73
CA GLU A 139 8.76 2.45 5.48
C GLU A 139 7.53 1.55 5.55
N HIS A 140 7.27 0.75 4.51
CA HIS A 140 6.14 -0.16 4.43
C HIS A 140 6.23 -1.28 5.49
N ARG A 141 7.40 -1.90 5.66
CA ARG A 141 7.65 -2.89 6.71
C ARG A 141 7.67 -2.27 8.10
N TYR A 142 8.16 -1.02 8.20
CA TYR A 142 8.07 -0.26 9.44
C TYR A 142 6.61 -0.07 9.86
N MET A 143 5.75 0.42 8.95
CA MET A 143 4.33 0.62 9.23
C MET A 143 3.65 -0.68 9.64
N ALA A 144 3.85 -1.79 8.91
CA ALA A 144 3.26 -3.09 9.26
C ALA A 144 3.63 -3.52 10.69
N ARG A 145 4.92 -3.41 11.04
CA ARG A 145 5.41 -3.74 12.38
C ARG A 145 4.85 -2.80 13.46
N TYR A 146 4.80 -1.50 13.16
CA TYR A 146 4.27 -0.49 14.09
C TYR A 146 2.81 -0.77 14.48
N ILE A 147 1.98 -1.12 13.50
CA ILE A 147 0.56 -1.44 13.74
C ILE A 147 0.33 -2.88 14.21
N GLY A 148 1.37 -3.69 14.39
CA GLY A 148 1.26 -5.09 14.82
C GLY A 148 0.66 -6.01 13.76
N PHE A 149 0.79 -5.67 12.48
CA PHE A 149 0.29 -6.49 11.37
C PHE A 149 1.34 -7.49 10.93
N ASP A 150 1.05 -8.78 11.10
CA ASP A 150 1.90 -9.92 10.73
C ASP A 150 1.42 -10.67 9.47
N GLY A 151 0.31 -10.22 8.87
CA GLY A 151 -0.24 -10.78 7.64
C GLY A 151 0.57 -10.46 6.39
N TYR A 152 0.22 -11.12 5.29
CA TYR A 152 0.78 -10.78 3.99
C TYR A 152 0.38 -9.37 3.55
N HIS A 153 1.35 -8.56 3.17
CA HIS A 153 1.18 -7.21 2.69
C HIS A 153 2.14 -6.92 1.53
N SER A 154 1.74 -6.09 0.62
CA SER A 154 2.51 -5.67 -0.54
C SER A 154 2.02 -4.33 -1.06
N GLU A 155 2.82 -3.71 -1.90
CA GLU A 155 2.47 -2.47 -2.59
C GLU A 155 1.49 -2.75 -3.74
N ILE A 156 0.54 -1.86 -3.92
CA ILE A 156 -0.37 -1.84 -5.06
C ILE A 156 -0.20 -0.53 -5.80
N ASN A 157 0.14 -0.61 -7.09
CA ASN A 157 0.16 0.56 -7.96
C ASN A 157 -1.22 0.73 -8.58
N VAL A 158 -1.72 1.95 -8.63
CA VAL A 158 -3.03 2.30 -9.19
C VAL A 158 -2.84 3.25 -10.36
N LEU A 159 -3.41 2.91 -11.51
CA LEU A 159 -3.43 3.75 -12.71
C LEU A 159 -4.85 3.74 -13.28
N GLY A 160 -5.64 4.75 -12.96
CA GLY A 160 -7.07 4.74 -13.27
C GLY A 160 -7.75 3.51 -12.65
N ASP A 161 -8.40 2.70 -13.47
CA ASP A 161 -9.08 1.47 -13.02
C ASP A 161 -8.14 0.26 -12.94
N LEU A 162 -6.89 0.38 -13.38
CA LEU A 162 -5.91 -0.69 -13.33
C LEU A 162 -5.17 -0.68 -12.01
N MET A 163 -5.22 -1.79 -11.29
CA MET A 163 -4.39 -2.05 -10.11
C MET A 163 -3.38 -3.15 -10.42
N THR A 164 -2.13 -2.96 -9.99
CA THR A 164 -1.09 -3.98 -10.14
C THR A 164 -0.37 -4.21 -8.82
N THR A 165 -0.07 -5.47 -8.53
CA THR A 165 0.80 -5.87 -7.43
C THR A 165 1.86 -6.85 -7.93
N ARG A 166 2.76 -7.27 -7.05
CA ARG A 166 3.89 -8.14 -7.41
C ARG A 166 4.10 -9.20 -6.35
N VAL A 167 4.64 -10.34 -6.77
CA VAL A 167 4.99 -11.45 -5.86
C VAL A 167 6.30 -11.15 -5.13
N THR A 168 7.26 -10.52 -5.80
CA THR A 168 8.57 -10.18 -5.25
C THR A 168 8.87 -8.70 -5.38
N SER A 169 9.57 -8.12 -4.40
CA SER A 169 9.97 -6.71 -4.36
C SER A 169 11.34 -6.58 -3.68
N HIS A 170 12.17 -5.66 -4.17
CA HIS A 170 13.46 -5.28 -3.57
C HIS A 170 14.46 -6.44 -3.38
N ILE A 171 14.47 -7.42 -4.29
CA ILE A 171 15.41 -8.55 -4.29
C ILE A 171 16.25 -8.57 -5.56
N GLY A 172 17.39 -9.26 -5.53
CA GLY A 172 18.22 -9.44 -6.71
C GLY A 172 17.52 -10.31 -7.78
N LEU A 173 17.73 -9.99 -9.06
CA LEU A 173 17.09 -10.74 -10.15
C LEU A 173 17.38 -12.25 -10.08
N ARG A 174 18.58 -12.65 -9.64
CA ARG A 174 18.97 -14.06 -9.46
C ARG A 174 18.11 -14.82 -8.46
N ASP A 175 17.55 -14.10 -7.48
CA ASP A 175 16.81 -14.68 -6.36
C ASP A 175 15.29 -14.73 -6.63
N VAL A 176 14.84 -14.13 -7.75
CA VAL A 176 13.41 -14.03 -8.09
C VAL A 176 12.79 -15.40 -8.30
N ALA A 177 13.45 -16.28 -9.06
CA ALA A 177 12.91 -17.60 -9.40
C ALA A 177 12.64 -18.45 -8.15
N GLU A 178 13.53 -18.40 -7.15
CA GLU A 178 13.37 -19.14 -5.89
C GLU A 178 12.26 -18.59 -5.00
N ARG A 179 11.89 -17.32 -5.18
CA ARG A 179 10.84 -16.66 -4.39
C ARG A 179 9.45 -16.76 -5.02
N ILE A 180 9.38 -17.12 -6.30
CA ILE A 180 8.10 -17.36 -6.98
C ILE A 180 7.66 -18.78 -6.66
N THR A 181 6.87 -18.92 -5.60
CA THR A 181 6.25 -20.18 -5.18
C THR A 181 4.74 -20.11 -5.34
N THR A 182 4.08 -21.26 -5.44
CA THR A 182 2.61 -21.34 -5.52
C THR A 182 1.96 -20.56 -4.39
N GLU A 183 2.43 -20.74 -3.15
CA GLU A 183 1.93 -20.00 -1.98
C GLU A 183 2.13 -18.48 -2.09
N ALA A 184 3.29 -18.02 -2.57
CA ALA A 184 3.56 -16.60 -2.72
C ALA A 184 2.66 -15.97 -3.79
N VAL A 185 2.42 -16.66 -4.91
CA VAL A 185 1.50 -16.22 -5.96
C VAL A 185 0.06 -16.19 -5.44
N GLU A 186 -0.38 -17.21 -4.70
CA GLU A 186 -1.73 -17.24 -4.10
C GLU A 186 -1.95 -16.08 -3.12
N LYS A 187 -0.96 -15.76 -2.29
CA LYS A 187 -1.02 -14.61 -1.37
C LYS A 187 -1.16 -13.29 -2.14
N ALA A 188 -0.42 -13.13 -3.24
CA ALA A 188 -0.52 -11.94 -4.07
C ALA A 188 -1.89 -11.83 -4.78
N ILE A 189 -2.43 -12.95 -5.27
CA ILE A 189 -3.80 -12.99 -5.85
C ILE A 189 -4.83 -12.64 -4.77
N GLY A 190 -4.73 -13.21 -3.58
CA GLY A 190 -5.63 -12.94 -2.46
C GLY A 190 -5.62 -11.47 -2.06
N LEU A 191 -4.43 -10.86 -1.92
CA LEU A 191 -4.30 -9.44 -1.63
C LEU A 191 -4.96 -8.56 -2.71
N ALA A 192 -4.72 -8.86 -3.99
CA ALA A 192 -5.34 -8.14 -5.10
C ALA A 192 -6.88 -8.26 -5.07
N GLU A 193 -7.40 -9.48 -4.83
CA GLU A 193 -8.83 -9.74 -4.72
C GLU A 193 -9.47 -8.96 -3.58
N ASP A 194 -8.91 -9.04 -2.39
CA ASP A 194 -9.42 -8.35 -1.20
C ASP A 194 -9.39 -6.84 -1.36
N THR A 195 -8.31 -6.30 -1.95
CA THR A 195 -8.19 -4.87 -2.21
C THR A 195 -9.23 -4.38 -3.19
N LEU A 196 -9.42 -5.09 -4.32
CA LEU A 196 -10.44 -4.76 -5.32
C LEU A 196 -11.86 -4.85 -4.74
N LYS A 197 -12.14 -5.86 -3.91
CA LYS A 197 -13.44 -6.00 -3.23
C LYS A 197 -13.70 -4.85 -2.26
N ARG A 198 -12.71 -4.47 -1.45
CA ARG A 198 -12.80 -3.31 -0.56
C ARG A 198 -12.96 -2.00 -1.31
N ALA A 199 -12.39 -1.89 -2.51
CA ALA A 199 -12.60 -0.77 -3.42
C ALA A 199 -13.97 -0.78 -4.14
N GLY A 200 -14.88 -1.71 -3.79
CA GLY A 200 -16.24 -1.77 -4.32
C GLY A 200 -16.41 -2.65 -5.56
N ASN A 201 -15.34 -3.30 -6.05
CA ASN A 201 -15.47 -4.22 -7.18
C ASN A 201 -15.94 -5.59 -6.69
N THR A 202 -17.22 -5.88 -6.87
CA THR A 202 -17.84 -7.15 -6.42
C THR A 202 -17.41 -8.36 -7.24
N ARG A 203 -16.84 -8.18 -8.42
CA ARG A 203 -16.37 -9.23 -9.34
C ARG A 203 -14.99 -8.88 -9.91
N PRO A 204 -13.94 -8.91 -9.10
CA PRO A 204 -12.62 -8.54 -9.56
C PRO A 204 -12.10 -9.52 -10.63
N HIS A 205 -11.56 -8.97 -11.71
CA HIS A 205 -10.85 -9.72 -12.73
C HIS A 205 -9.35 -9.56 -12.50
N ILE A 206 -8.69 -10.66 -12.14
CA ILE A 206 -7.26 -10.68 -11.83
C ILE A 206 -6.53 -11.47 -12.92
N ALA A 207 -5.57 -10.84 -13.56
CA ALA A 207 -4.67 -11.48 -14.51
C ALA A 207 -3.31 -11.72 -13.86
N VAL A 208 -2.80 -12.93 -13.95
CA VAL A 208 -1.43 -13.26 -13.55
C VAL A 208 -0.55 -13.23 -14.79
N ALA A 209 0.42 -12.32 -14.79
CA ALA A 209 1.35 -12.22 -15.92
C ALA A 209 2.36 -13.37 -15.91
N ALA A 210 2.75 -13.83 -17.09
CA ALA A 210 3.84 -14.76 -17.24
C ALA A 210 5.19 -14.10 -16.91
N LEU A 211 6.21 -14.90 -16.61
CA LEU A 211 7.56 -14.42 -16.26
C LEU A 211 8.33 -13.89 -17.47
N ASN A 212 7.93 -14.32 -18.66
CA ASN A 212 8.51 -13.86 -19.92
C ASN A 212 7.47 -13.87 -21.05
N PRO A 213 7.74 -13.21 -22.19
CA PRO A 213 6.78 -13.09 -23.29
C PRO A 213 6.28 -14.41 -23.88
N HIS A 214 7.04 -15.50 -23.71
CA HIS A 214 6.75 -16.81 -24.25
C HIS A 214 6.13 -17.77 -23.22
N ALA A 215 5.92 -17.34 -21.98
CA ALA A 215 5.37 -18.15 -20.89
C ALA A 215 6.07 -19.53 -20.78
N GLY A 216 7.41 -19.51 -20.79
CA GLY A 216 8.22 -20.72 -20.73
C GLY A 216 8.19 -21.61 -21.98
N ASP A 217 7.43 -21.29 -23.03
CA ASP A 217 7.29 -22.06 -24.30
C ASP A 217 7.04 -23.57 -24.02
N ASN A 218 5.96 -23.86 -23.30
CA ASN A 218 5.60 -25.21 -22.84
C ASN A 218 6.67 -25.92 -22.01
N GLY A 219 7.44 -25.16 -21.22
CA GLY A 219 8.49 -25.67 -20.35
C GLY A 219 9.88 -25.78 -21.00
N LYS A 220 10.04 -25.29 -22.22
CA LYS A 220 11.34 -25.29 -22.90
C LYS A 220 12.33 -24.29 -22.30
N PHE A 221 11.82 -23.17 -21.79
CA PHE A 221 12.60 -22.07 -21.20
C PHE A 221 12.29 -21.85 -19.71
N GLY A 222 11.91 -22.90 -19.01
CA GLY A 222 11.49 -22.88 -17.61
C GLY A 222 10.09 -23.49 -17.46
N ARG A 223 9.78 -23.94 -16.25
CA ARG A 223 8.52 -24.62 -15.96
C ARG A 223 7.70 -23.88 -14.90
N GLU A 224 8.12 -22.70 -14.53
CA GLU A 224 7.52 -21.91 -13.44
C GLU A 224 6.05 -21.59 -13.71
N GLU A 225 5.68 -21.32 -14.98
CA GLU A 225 4.29 -21.12 -15.35
C GLU A 225 3.44 -22.38 -15.17
N ILE A 226 4.02 -23.55 -15.46
CA ILE A 226 3.33 -24.84 -15.39
C ILE A 226 3.28 -25.35 -13.95
N ASP A 227 4.42 -25.27 -13.24
CA ASP A 227 4.59 -25.94 -11.95
C ASP A 227 4.24 -25.04 -10.76
N VAL A 228 4.16 -23.71 -10.97
CA VAL A 228 3.92 -22.71 -9.92
C VAL A 228 2.72 -21.82 -10.23
N LEU A 229 2.75 -21.06 -11.34
CA LEU A 229 1.71 -20.05 -11.60
C LEU A 229 0.34 -20.68 -11.87
N GLN A 230 0.28 -21.72 -12.71
CA GLN A 230 -0.98 -22.37 -13.03
C GLN A 230 -1.65 -23.04 -11.84
N PRO A 231 -0.95 -23.79 -10.98
CA PRO A 231 -1.52 -24.32 -9.74
C PRO A 231 -2.07 -23.24 -8.81
N ALA A 232 -1.35 -22.12 -8.63
CA ALA A 232 -1.82 -21.01 -7.81
C ALA A 232 -3.11 -20.38 -8.36
N ILE A 233 -3.19 -20.20 -9.68
CA ILE A 233 -4.38 -19.66 -10.34
C ILE A 233 -5.57 -20.63 -10.16
N ASP A 234 -5.35 -21.92 -10.31
CA ASP A 234 -6.42 -22.92 -10.20
C ASP A 234 -6.93 -23.02 -8.75
N ALA A 235 -6.06 -22.94 -7.76
CA ALA A 235 -6.43 -22.87 -6.34
C ALA A 235 -7.24 -21.60 -6.02
N ALA A 236 -6.83 -20.44 -6.55
CA ALA A 236 -7.58 -19.20 -6.37
C ALA A 236 -8.99 -19.26 -7.00
N ARG A 237 -9.10 -19.82 -8.19
CA ARG A 237 -10.42 -20.06 -8.87
C ARG A 237 -11.31 -21.01 -8.09
N ALA A 238 -10.74 -22.07 -7.50
CA ALA A 238 -11.49 -23.02 -6.69
C ALA A 238 -12.06 -22.34 -5.43
N ARG A 239 -11.27 -21.51 -4.73
CA ARG A 239 -11.74 -20.72 -3.59
C ARG A 239 -12.86 -19.75 -3.96
N GLN A 240 -12.74 -19.04 -5.08
CA GLN A 240 -13.81 -18.16 -5.57
C GLN A 240 -15.10 -18.89 -5.85
N ALA A 241 -15.04 -20.07 -6.49
CA ALA A 241 -16.22 -20.89 -6.76
C ALA A 241 -16.92 -21.32 -5.47
N ARG A 242 -16.17 -21.72 -4.44
CA ARG A 242 -16.71 -22.07 -3.10
C ARG A 242 -17.35 -20.85 -2.42
N ALA A 243 -16.69 -19.72 -2.42
CA ALA A 243 -17.22 -18.48 -1.85
C ALA A 243 -18.52 -18.02 -2.54
N ALA A 244 -18.68 -18.34 -3.83
CA ALA A 244 -19.91 -18.11 -4.60
C ALA A 244 -21.02 -19.15 -4.35
N GLY A 245 -20.82 -20.09 -3.42
CA GLY A 245 -21.82 -21.09 -3.03
C GLY A 245 -21.74 -22.43 -3.78
N ALA A 246 -20.65 -22.70 -4.50
CA ALA A 246 -20.44 -24.01 -5.10
C ALA A 246 -20.19 -25.06 -4.01
N HIS A 247 -20.90 -26.21 -4.06
CA HIS A 247 -20.71 -27.33 -3.13
C HIS A 247 -19.48 -28.18 -3.45
N GLY A 248 -18.87 -27.99 -4.62
CA GLY A 248 -17.68 -28.66 -5.08
C GLY A 248 -17.15 -28.00 -6.35
N VAL A 249 -15.90 -28.32 -6.69
CA VAL A 249 -15.24 -27.83 -7.89
C VAL A 249 -14.93 -29.01 -8.81
N ALA A 250 -15.49 -29.00 -10.02
CA ALA A 250 -15.13 -29.98 -11.06
C ALA A 250 -14.01 -29.40 -11.91
N VAL A 251 -12.86 -30.07 -11.93
CA VAL A 251 -11.71 -29.66 -12.74
C VAL A 251 -11.51 -30.66 -13.89
N ILE A 252 -11.51 -30.13 -15.12
CA ILE A 252 -11.22 -30.92 -16.31
C ILE A 252 -9.88 -30.45 -16.86
N GLY A 253 -8.92 -31.35 -16.95
CA GLY A 253 -7.60 -31.08 -17.51
C GLY A 253 -6.56 -30.56 -16.51
N ALA A 254 -6.92 -29.84 -15.45
CA ALA A 254 -5.97 -29.39 -14.43
C ALA A 254 -5.31 -30.56 -13.70
N LEU A 255 -6.09 -31.61 -13.34
CA LEU A 255 -5.56 -32.81 -12.67
C LEU A 255 -4.77 -33.71 -13.63
N TRP A 256 -5.28 -33.91 -14.84
CA TRP A 256 -4.65 -34.85 -15.81
C TRP A 256 -3.35 -34.35 -16.43
N ARG A 257 -3.05 -33.06 -16.29
CA ARG A 257 -1.78 -32.47 -16.74
C ARG A 257 -0.69 -32.50 -15.67
N GLN A 258 -1.03 -32.91 -14.45
CA GLN A 258 -0.07 -33.00 -13.35
C GLN A 258 0.68 -34.35 -13.40
N PRO A 259 1.96 -34.38 -12.98
CA PRO A 259 2.74 -35.62 -12.87
C PRO A 259 2.11 -36.61 -11.90
N ASP A 260 1.46 -36.12 -10.84
CA ASP A 260 0.69 -36.88 -9.86
C ASP A 260 -0.73 -36.29 -9.72
N PRO A 261 -1.70 -36.81 -10.49
CA PRO A 261 -3.08 -36.32 -10.44
C PRO A 261 -3.76 -36.53 -9.07
N LEU A 262 -3.38 -37.54 -8.31
CA LEU A 262 -3.97 -37.83 -7.00
C LEU A 262 -3.48 -36.83 -5.94
N HIS A 263 -2.22 -36.46 -5.99
CA HIS A 263 -1.67 -35.43 -5.11
C HIS A 263 -2.31 -34.07 -5.41
N ALA A 264 -2.37 -33.70 -6.68
CA ALA A 264 -3.01 -32.46 -7.12
C ALA A 264 -4.51 -32.41 -6.76
N ALA A 265 -5.22 -33.54 -6.80
CA ALA A 265 -6.61 -33.63 -6.37
C ALA A 265 -6.76 -33.41 -4.84
N ARG A 266 -5.83 -33.92 -4.03
CA ARG A 266 -5.85 -33.69 -2.58
C ARG A 266 -5.56 -32.25 -2.23
N GLU A 267 -4.53 -31.65 -2.83
CA GLU A 267 -4.22 -30.22 -2.62
C GLU A 267 -5.42 -29.32 -3.03
N LEU A 268 -6.09 -29.66 -4.12
CA LEU A 268 -7.28 -28.92 -4.55
C LEU A 268 -8.44 -29.09 -3.56
N LEU A 269 -8.65 -30.31 -3.03
CA LEU A 269 -9.66 -30.60 -2.00
C LEU A 269 -9.36 -29.80 -0.72
N ASP A 270 -8.11 -29.80 -0.27
CA ASP A 270 -7.69 -29.05 0.93
C ASP A 270 -7.85 -27.54 0.76
N SER A 271 -7.69 -27.02 -0.46
CA SER A 271 -7.90 -25.59 -0.76
C SER A 271 -9.38 -25.15 -0.79
N VAL A 272 -10.32 -26.11 -0.84
CA VAL A 272 -11.77 -25.85 -0.91
C VAL A 272 -12.54 -26.34 0.32
N THR A 273 -11.87 -26.95 1.28
CA THR A 273 -12.43 -27.27 2.61
C THR A 273 -12.17 -26.14 3.59
#